data_3daacddb2a77762cb3b73e5d6ff4ebbf
#
_entry.id   3daacddb2a77762cb3b73e5d6ff4ebbf
#
_cell.length_a   1.000
_cell.length_b   1.000
_cell.length_c   1.000
_cell.angle_alpha   90.00
_cell.angle_beta   90.00
_cell.angle_gamma   90.00
#
_symmetry.space_group_name_H-M   'P 1'
#
loop_
_entity.id
_entity.type
_entity.pdbx_description
1 polymer ?
#
loop_
_entity_poly.entity_id
_entity_poly.type
_entity_poly.pdbx_seq_one_letter_code
_entity_poly.pdbx_strand_id
1 'polypeptide(L)'
;ATVVVQRLHGRLGPQLNRRGRSRGTIVVGSPFGEQHSIPSAVISDLVRADGWSVVDLGSDSPASSFLQVVEETGAVAVLLSVSHVESFPAAVEVTKEIRSSLPGTLVVTGGRAVMNTPDTDLDEALVPGRDISQVLDMVREHATRSRTA
;
A
#
# COMPACT_ATOMS: atom_id res chain seq x y z
N ALA A 1 -13.77 -11.44 12.21
CA ALA A 1 -14.04 -10.05 12.58
C ALA A 1 -13.26 -9.07 11.70
N THR A 2 -11.94 -9.27 11.52
CA THR A 2 -11.10 -8.38 10.71
C THR A 2 -11.57 -8.31 9.26
N VAL A 3 -11.93 -9.42 8.66
CA VAL A 3 -12.42 -9.49 7.27
C VAL A 3 -13.73 -8.72 7.09
N VAL A 4 -14.64 -8.78 8.06
CA VAL A 4 -15.92 -8.07 8.00
C VAL A 4 -15.70 -6.56 8.08
N VAL A 5 -14.84 -6.10 8.98
CA VAL A 5 -14.50 -4.67 9.13
C VAL A 5 -13.88 -4.13 7.83
N GLN A 6 -12.97 -4.89 7.24
CA GLN A 6 -12.32 -4.51 5.97
C GLN A 6 -13.33 -4.41 4.82
N ARG A 7 -14.29 -5.33 4.74
CA ARG A 7 -15.34 -5.29 3.73
C ARG A 7 -16.26 -4.07 3.90
N LEU A 8 -16.61 -3.74 5.14
CA LEU A 8 -17.40 -2.56 5.44
C LEU A 8 -16.63 -1.29 5.08
N HIS A 9 -15.36 -1.23 5.43
CA HIS A 9 -14.49 -0.12 5.10
C HIS A 9 -14.37 0.08 3.59
N GLY A 10 -14.15 -0.99 2.84
CA GLY A 10 -14.12 -0.96 1.38
C GLY A 10 -15.42 -0.51 0.75
N ARG A 11 -16.58 -0.80 1.35
CA ARG A 11 -17.88 -0.34 0.88
C ARG A 11 -18.12 1.14 1.12
N LEU A 12 -17.59 1.67 2.23
CA LEU A 12 -17.73 3.09 2.56
C LEU A 12 -16.74 3.97 1.81
N GLY A 13 -15.60 3.41 1.39
CA GLY A 13 -14.56 4.13 0.68
C GLY A 13 -15.05 4.89 -0.57
N PRO A 14 -15.80 4.27 -1.47
CA PRO A 14 -16.33 4.96 -2.66
C PRO A 14 -17.23 6.15 -2.35
N GLN A 15 -17.90 6.16 -1.18
CA GLN A 15 -18.76 7.26 -0.77
C GLN A 15 -17.97 8.49 -0.31
N LEU A 16 -16.74 8.28 0.18
CA LEU A 16 -15.86 9.36 0.60
C LEU A 16 -15.20 10.07 -0.59
N ASN A 17 -15.07 9.39 -1.71
CA ASN A 17 -14.47 9.91 -2.95
C ASN A 17 -15.55 10.44 -3.90
N ARG A 18 -16.28 11.45 -3.47
CA ARG A 18 -17.57 11.86 -4.08
C ARG A 18 -17.48 12.69 -5.35
N ARG A 19 -16.36 13.24 -5.72
CA ARG A 19 -16.31 14.20 -6.83
C ARG A 19 -15.15 13.91 -7.75
N GLY A 20 -15.50 13.56 -8.97
CA GLY A 20 -14.56 13.43 -10.06
C GLY A 20 -14.11 12.01 -10.35
N ARG A 21 -13.29 11.91 -11.37
CA ARG A 21 -12.72 10.65 -11.83
C ARG A 21 -11.62 10.20 -10.89
N SER A 22 -11.59 8.92 -10.53
CA SER A 22 -10.51 8.34 -9.76
C SER A 22 -9.15 8.56 -10.42
N ARG A 23 -8.13 8.85 -9.62
CA ARG A 23 -6.74 8.97 -10.09
C ARG A 23 -6.14 7.63 -10.49
N GLY A 24 -6.73 6.54 -10.06
CA GLY A 24 -6.26 5.17 -10.23
C GLY A 24 -6.52 4.35 -8.98
N THR A 25 -5.98 3.14 -8.92
CA THR A 25 -6.15 2.25 -7.77
C THR A 25 -4.82 2.08 -7.03
N ILE A 26 -4.91 2.10 -5.71
CA ILE A 26 -3.79 1.80 -4.80
C ILE A 26 -4.23 0.65 -3.89
N VAL A 27 -3.34 -0.33 -3.72
CA VAL A 27 -3.53 -1.42 -2.77
C VAL A 27 -2.83 -1.05 -1.46
N VAL A 28 -3.52 -1.17 -0.35
CA VAL A 28 -2.98 -0.89 0.99
C VAL A 28 -3.11 -2.14 1.83
N GLY A 29 -2.15 -2.42 2.67
CA GLY A 29 -2.24 -3.54 3.59
C GLY A 29 -0.99 -3.73 4.43
N SER A 30 -1.02 -4.76 5.26
CA SER A 30 0.11 -5.17 6.08
C SER A 30 0.52 -6.59 5.71
N PRO A 31 1.83 -6.87 5.61
CA PRO A 31 2.31 -8.17 5.15
C PRO A 31 2.05 -9.28 6.17
N PHE A 32 2.30 -10.52 5.75
CA PHE A 32 2.17 -11.70 6.60
C PHE A 32 2.90 -11.52 7.93
N GLY A 33 2.24 -11.89 9.02
CA GLY A 33 2.76 -11.75 10.37
C GLY A 33 2.46 -10.40 11.03
N GLU A 34 2.08 -9.38 10.27
CA GLU A 34 1.71 -8.07 10.82
C GLU A 34 0.22 -8.05 11.16
N GLN A 35 -0.09 -8.00 12.45
CA GLN A 35 -1.46 -8.08 12.97
C GLN A 35 -2.14 -6.72 13.14
N HIS A 36 -1.43 -5.62 13.00
CA HIS A 36 -1.98 -4.27 13.19
C HIS A 36 -2.68 -3.79 11.93
N SER A 37 -4.03 -3.73 11.97
CA SER A 37 -4.85 -3.27 10.85
C SER A 37 -5.22 -1.78 10.90
N ILE A 38 -5.12 -1.15 12.07
CA ILE A 38 -5.50 0.26 12.24
C ILE A 38 -4.66 1.19 11.37
N PRO A 39 -3.32 1.06 11.32
CA PRO A 39 -2.53 1.92 10.44
C PRO A 39 -2.91 1.82 8.96
N SER A 40 -3.18 0.62 8.45
CA SER A 40 -3.57 0.46 7.05
C SER A 40 -4.94 1.09 6.76
N ALA A 41 -5.87 1.01 7.72
CA ALA A 41 -7.19 1.64 7.57
C ALA A 41 -7.08 3.17 7.51
N VAL A 42 -6.26 3.79 8.38
CA VAL A 42 -6.03 5.23 8.36
C VAL A 42 -5.37 5.67 7.05
N ILE A 43 -4.36 4.94 6.60
CA ILE A 43 -3.70 5.20 5.33
C ILE A 43 -4.72 5.11 4.18
N SER A 44 -5.57 4.10 4.18
CA SER A 44 -6.62 3.93 3.16
C SER A 44 -7.55 5.13 3.09
N ASP A 45 -7.97 5.67 4.23
CA ASP A 45 -8.83 6.86 4.26
C ASP A 45 -8.13 8.10 3.70
N LEU A 46 -6.87 8.30 4.05
CA LEU A 46 -6.08 9.42 3.54
C LEU A 46 -5.84 9.30 2.03
N VAL A 47 -5.61 8.11 1.54
CA VAL A 47 -5.42 7.84 0.11
C VAL A 47 -6.72 8.09 -0.65
N ARG A 48 -7.86 7.66 -0.12
CA ARG A 48 -9.18 7.95 -0.72
C ARG A 48 -9.47 9.45 -0.75
N ALA A 49 -9.13 10.15 0.33
CA ALA A 49 -9.30 11.60 0.39
C ALA A 49 -8.48 12.33 -0.68
N ASP A 50 -7.36 11.76 -1.10
CA ASP A 50 -6.52 12.29 -2.19
C ASP A 50 -7.06 11.94 -3.59
N GLY A 51 -8.16 11.23 -3.70
CA GLY A 51 -8.85 10.94 -4.96
C GLY A 51 -8.53 9.57 -5.59
N TRP A 52 -7.93 8.66 -4.84
CA TRP A 52 -7.63 7.31 -5.31
C TRP A 52 -8.72 6.31 -4.95
N SER A 53 -8.90 5.32 -5.80
CA SER A 53 -9.60 4.09 -5.41
C SER A 53 -8.66 3.22 -4.59
N VAL A 54 -9.16 2.61 -3.52
CA VAL A 54 -8.32 1.83 -2.61
C VAL A 54 -8.89 0.43 -2.44
N VAL A 55 -8.00 -0.56 -2.51
CA VAL A 55 -8.27 -1.91 -2.00
C VAL A 55 -7.43 -2.10 -0.74
N ASP A 56 -8.08 -2.21 0.41
CA ASP A 56 -7.42 -2.46 1.69
C ASP A 56 -7.44 -3.96 1.98
N LEU A 57 -6.27 -4.58 1.95
CA LEU A 57 -6.11 -6.00 2.29
C LEU A 57 -6.02 -6.24 3.81
N GLY A 58 -5.87 -5.18 4.60
CA GLY A 58 -5.80 -5.25 6.04
C GLY A 58 -4.51 -5.85 6.57
N SER A 59 -4.60 -6.53 7.70
CA SER A 59 -3.47 -7.15 8.38
C SER A 59 -3.20 -8.57 7.88
N ASP A 60 -1.99 -9.04 8.13
CA ASP A 60 -1.59 -10.45 7.94
C ASP A 60 -1.91 -11.00 6.54
N SER A 61 -1.58 -10.24 5.51
CA SER A 61 -1.86 -10.61 4.13
C SER A 61 -0.62 -11.19 3.44
N PRO A 62 -0.72 -12.37 2.81
CA PRO A 62 0.40 -12.98 2.11
C PRO A 62 0.74 -12.22 0.81
N ALA A 63 1.98 -12.37 0.34
CA ALA A 63 2.45 -11.71 -0.87
C ALA A 63 1.59 -12.06 -2.10
N SER A 64 1.10 -13.30 -2.18
CA SER A 64 0.21 -13.74 -3.27
C SER A 64 -1.08 -12.93 -3.36
N SER A 65 -1.63 -12.50 -2.23
CA SER A 65 -2.84 -11.68 -2.20
C SER A 65 -2.58 -10.29 -2.77
N PHE A 66 -1.46 -9.68 -2.43
CA PHE A 66 -1.06 -8.39 -3.00
C PHE A 66 -0.88 -8.50 -4.51
N LEU A 67 -0.15 -9.52 -4.98
CA LEU A 67 0.09 -9.74 -6.40
C LEU A 67 -1.22 -9.91 -7.17
N GLN A 68 -2.11 -10.78 -6.68
CA GLN A 68 -3.40 -11.04 -7.31
C GLN A 68 -4.23 -9.76 -7.44
N VAL A 69 -4.35 -8.99 -6.38
CA VAL A 69 -5.19 -7.78 -6.39
C VAL A 69 -4.59 -6.71 -7.30
N VAL A 70 -3.27 -6.56 -7.34
CA VAL A 70 -2.62 -5.63 -8.28
C VAL A 70 -2.88 -6.04 -9.72
N GLU A 71 -2.78 -7.32 -10.04
CA GLU A 71 -3.09 -7.85 -11.39
C GLU A 71 -4.54 -7.58 -11.78
N GLU A 72 -5.48 -7.87 -10.89
CA GLU A 72 -6.91 -7.72 -11.15
C GLU A 72 -7.35 -6.27 -11.31
N THR A 73 -6.75 -5.35 -10.55
CA THR A 73 -7.17 -3.95 -10.51
C THR A 73 -6.34 -3.03 -11.40
N GLY A 74 -5.16 -3.47 -11.82
CA GLY A 74 -4.20 -2.59 -12.48
C GLY A 74 -3.67 -1.51 -11.56
N ALA A 75 -3.57 -1.78 -10.26
CA ALA A 75 -3.14 -0.80 -9.27
C ALA A 75 -1.77 -0.20 -9.62
N VAL A 76 -1.63 1.10 -9.42
CA VAL A 76 -0.39 1.85 -9.71
C VAL A 76 0.62 1.73 -8.59
N ALA A 77 0.17 1.44 -7.38
CA ALA A 77 1.05 1.34 -6.22
C ALA A 77 0.49 0.39 -5.17
N VAL A 78 1.41 -0.14 -4.36
CA VAL A 78 1.14 -0.90 -3.14
C VAL A 78 1.77 -0.16 -1.97
N LEU A 79 0.99 0.12 -0.94
CA LEU A 79 1.45 0.74 0.30
C LEU A 79 1.40 -0.29 1.42
N LEU A 80 2.55 -0.63 1.97
CA LEU A 80 2.70 -1.59 3.05
C LEU A 80 2.92 -0.89 4.38
N SER A 81 2.16 -1.29 5.40
CA SER A 81 2.32 -0.82 6.76
C SER A 81 2.99 -1.89 7.61
N VAL A 82 4.14 -1.58 8.19
CA VAL A 82 4.91 -2.50 9.03
C VAL A 82 5.19 -1.84 10.37
N SER A 83 4.60 -2.38 11.43
CA SER A 83 4.78 -1.89 12.81
C SER A 83 5.88 -2.64 13.57
N HIS A 84 6.14 -3.88 13.20
CA HIS A 84 7.12 -4.75 13.84
C HIS A 84 8.25 -5.17 12.90
N VAL A 85 9.46 -5.13 13.40
CA VAL A 85 10.68 -5.50 12.68
C VAL A 85 10.61 -6.94 12.14
N GLU A 86 9.97 -7.83 12.86
CA GLU A 86 9.80 -9.23 12.49
C GLU A 86 8.99 -9.42 11.20
N SER A 87 8.21 -8.42 10.82
CA SER A 87 7.40 -8.45 9.60
C SER A 87 8.14 -7.91 8.37
N PHE A 88 9.35 -7.41 8.50
CA PHE A 88 10.17 -6.94 7.39
C PHE A 88 10.41 -7.98 6.31
N PRO A 89 10.80 -9.23 6.63
CA PRO A 89 11.03 -10.23 5.60
C PRO A 89 9.81 -10.45 4.71
N ALA A 90 8.61 -10.40 5.28
CA ALA A 90 7.37 -10.52 4.52
C ALA A 90 7.12 -9.29 3.62
N ALA A 91 7.44 -8.09 4.08
CA ALA A 91 7.36 -6.88 3.25
C ALA A 91 8.34 -6.91 2.09
N VAL A 92 9.55 -7.40 2.32
CA VAL A 92 10.56 -7.59 1.28
C VAL A 92 10.08 -8.61 0.24
N GLU A 93 9.43 -9.68 0.68
CA GLU A 93 8.86 -10.69 -0.22
C GLU A 93 7.79 -10.09 -1.13
N VAL A 94 6.85 -9.32 -0.58
CA VAL A 94 5.83 -8.61 -1.38
C VAL A 94 6.51 -7.72 -2.42
N THR A 95 7.50 -6.95 -2.00
CA THR A 95 8.24 -6.03 -2.88
C THR A 95 8.89 -6.79 -4.04
N LYS A 96 9.58 -7.87 -3.73
CA LYS A 96 10.27 -8.68 -4.75
C LYS A 96 9.30 -9.31 -5.74
N GLU A 97 8.19 -9.86 -5.26
CA GLU A 97 7.20 -10.49 -6.13
C GLU A 97 6.52 -9.46 -7.06
N ILE A 98 6.16 -8.31 -6.54
CA ILE A 98 5.56 -7.23 -7.36
C ILE A 98 6.58 -6.75 -8.40
N ARG A 99 7.81 -6.49 -8.01
CA ARG A 99 8.85 -6.00 -8.93
C ARG A 99 9.17 -7.02 -10.03
N SER A 100 9.14 -8.30 -9.72
CA SER A 100 9.41 -9.36 -10.71
C SER A 100 8.28 -9.51 -11.71
N SER A 101 7.04 -9.50 -11.25
CA SER A 101 5.86 -9.80 -12.08
C SER A 101 5.19 -8.57 -12.65
N LEU A 102 5.23 -7.45 -11.93
CA LEU A 102 4.52 -6.21 -12.26
C LEU A 102 5.46 -5.01 -12.05
N PRO A 103 6.53 -4.88 -12.83
CA PRO A 103 7.58 -3.88 -12.61
C PRO A 103 7.10 -2.43 -12.72
N GLY A 104 5.93 -2.20 -13.33
CA GLY A 104 5.34 -0.87 -13.39
C GLY A 104 4.61 -0.43 -12.13
N THR A 105 4.48 -1.29 -11.12
CA THR A 105 3.79 -0.98 -9.86
C THR A 105 4.80 -0.51 -8.82
N LEU A 106 4.55 0.67 -8.24
CA LEU A 106 5.37 1.21 -7.16
C LEU A 106 5.05 0.48 -5.86
N VAL A 107 6.06 0.10 -5.08
CA VAL A 107 5.87 -0.44 -3.72
C VAL A 107 6.54 0.50 -2.72
N VAL A 108 5.77 0.95 -1.74
CA VAL A 108 6.26 1.81 -0.66
C VAL A 108 5.95 1.14 0.67
N THR A 109 6.94 0.99 1.52
CA THR A 109 6.78 0.44 2.86
C THR A 109 7.03 1.53 3.89
N GLY A 110 6.09 1.68 4.80
CA GLY A 110 6.17 2.64 5.89
C GLY A 110 5.75 2.02 7.22
N GLY A 111 5.78 2.80 8.26
CA GLY A 111 5.36 2.41 9.60
C GLY A 111 6.51 2.52 10.61
N ARG A 112 6.18 2.25 11.87
CA ARG A 112 7.12 2.42 12.99
C ARG A 112 8.39 1.59 12.82
N ALA A 113 8.28 0.37 12.34
CA ALA A 113 9.42 -0.51 12.15
C ALA A 113 10.40 0.06 11.11
N VAL A 114 9.88 0.64 10.03
CA VAL A 114 10.69 1.26 8.97
C VAL A 114 11.47 2.46 9.50
N MET A 115 10.81 3.30 10.30
CA MET A 115 11.43 4.49 10.89
C MET A 115 12.61 4.16 11.80
N ASN A 116 12.61 2.99 12.42
CA ASN A 116 13.61 2.56 13.38
C ASN A 116 14.68 1.62 12.78
N THR A 117 14.64 1.37 11.48
CA THR A 117 15.57 0.47 10.80
C THR A 117 16.62 1.27 10.05
N PRO A 118 17.91 0.89 10.14
CA PRO A 118 18.96 1.55 9.36
C PRO A 118 18.71 1.42 7.86
N ASP A 119 18.99 2.50 7.14
CA ASP A 119 18.79 2.58 5.68
C ASP A 119 19.52 1.46 4.91
N THR A 120 20.63 0.97 5.45
CA THR A 120 21.44 -0.07 4.82
C THR A 120 20.74 -1.42 4.69
N ASP A 121 19.70 -1.64 5.50
CA ASP A 121 18.96 -2.90 5.52
C ASP A 121 17.67 -2.86 4.69
N LEU A 122 17.41 -1.72 4.05
CA LEU A 122 16.16 -1.49 3.33
C LEU A 122 16.35 -1.68 1.82
N ASP A 123 15.38 -2.32 1.20
CA ASP A 123 15.27 -2.38 -0.26
C ASP A 123 14.95 -0.96 -0.80
N GLU A 124 15.29 -0.69 -2.05
CA GLU A 124 15.00 0.57 -2.73
C GLU A 124 13.51 0.99 -2.69
N ALA A 125 12.62 0.01 -2.57
CA ALA A 125 11.18 0.26 -2.46
C ALA A 125 10.74 0.66 -1.04
N LEU A 126 11.63 0.59 -0.06
CA LEU A 126 11.36 0.98 1.32
C LEU A 126 11.71 2.46 1.50
N VAL A 127 10.81 3.23 2.10
CA VAL A 127 10.97 4.69 2.23
C VAL A 127 10.79 5.08 3.69
N PRO A 128 11.87 5.00 4.49
CA PRO A 128 11.80 5.33 5.90
C PRO A 128 11.61 6.82 6.14
N GLY A 129 10.91 7.15 7.22
CA GLY A 129 10.79 8.51 7.71
C GLY A 129 9.97 9.48 6.86
N ARG A 130 9.30 8.99 5.83
CA ARG A 130 8.41 9.83 5.01
C ARG A 130 7.00 9.83 5.58
N ASP A 131 6.37 10.99 5.63
CA ASP A 131 4.96 11.09 6.00
C ASP A 131 4.06 10.71 4.80
N ILE A 132 2.77 10.57 5.08
CA ILE A 132 1.81 10.12 4.05
C ILE A 132 1.71 11.13 2.89
N SER A 133 1.87 12.42 3.13
CA SER A 133 1.78 13.41 2.06
C SER A 133 2.94 13.26 1.07
N GLN A 134 4.13 12.98 1.55
CA GLN A 134 5.29 12.71 0.70
C GLN A 134 5.11 11.42 -0.08
N VAL A 135 4.54 10.39 0.53
CA VAL A 135 4.22 9.13 -0.16
C VAL A 135 3.21 9.36 -1.27
N LEU A 136 2.16 10.13 -1.01
CA LEU A 136 1.16 10.46 -2.03
C LEU A 136 1.75 11.27 -3.19
N ASP A 137 2.67 12.18 -2.93
CA ASP A 137 3.40 12.89 -3.98
C ASP A 137 4.20 11.93 -4.86
N MET A 138 4.91 10.97 -4.26
CA MET A 138 5.63 9.94 -4.99
C MET A 138 4.70 9.11 -5.89
N VAL A 139 3.55 8.71 -5.36
CA VAL A 139 2.57 7.92 -6.11
C VAL A 139 2.02 8.71 -7.28
N ARG A 140 1.68 9.98 -7.09
CA ARG A 140 1.19 10.86 -8.17
C ARG A 140 2.23 11.01 -9.29
N GLU A 141 3.48 11.25 -8.94
CA GLU A 141 4.57 11.34 -9.91
C GLU A 141 4.75 10.04 -10.68
N HIS A 142 4.72 8.91 -9.98
CA HIS A 142 4.83 7.59 -10.59
C HIS A 142 3.68 7.33 -11.57
N ALA A 143 2.45 7.61 -11.17
CA ALA A 143 1.27 7.44 -12.00
C ALA A 143 1.29 8.32 -13.24
N THR A 144 1.79 9.55 -13.13
CA THR A 144 1.92 10.48 -14.25
C THR A 144 2.95 9.95 -15.25
N ARG A 145 4.11 9.52 -14.79
CA ARG A 145 5.15 8.94 -15.66
C ARG A 145 4.65 7.69 -16.39
N SER A 146 3.90 6.84 -15.72
CA SER A 146 3.37 5.61 -16.32
C SER A 146 2.34 5.87 -17.41
N ARG A 147 1.60 6.99 -17.37
CA ARG A 147 0.64 7.36 -18.41
C ARG A 147 1.29 7.97 -19.64
N THR A 148 2.48 8.53 -19.49
CA THR A 148 3.20 9.18 -20.60
C THR A 148 4.18 8.25 -21.30
N ALA A 149 4.42 7.10 -20.73
CA ALA A 149 5.22 6.04 -21.34
C ALA A 149 4.34 5.09 -22.14
#